data_9df73843775830d1a96f1dec7f95aca6
#
_entry.id   9df73843775830d1a96f1dec7f95aca6
#
_cell.length_a   1.000
_cell.length_b   1.000
_cell.length_c   1.000
_cell.angle_alpha   90.00
_cell.angle_beta   90.00
_cell.angle_gamma   90.00
#
_symmetry.space_group_name_H-M   'P 1'
#
loop_
_entity.id
_entity.type
_entity.pdbx_description
1 polymer ?
#
loop_
_entity_poly.entity_id
_entity_poly.type
_entity_poly.pdbx_seq_one_letter_code
_entity_poly.pdbx_strand_id
1 'polypeptide(L)'
;MAVTTPIADIGWRAEPFRLKGVDGRMHSLRELAGPRGTLVMFICNHCPYVKAVLPRILRDARELLPLGVHTIAINANDDSAYPEDGFDRMKALSKELLFPFHYLHDTTQDVARAYEAVCTPDFYGFDADLRLQYRGRLDASRRDPAPEDSPRELFDAMRLIAHYGYGPGEQWPSMG
;
A
#
# COMPACT_ATOMS: atom_id res chain seq x y z
N MET A 1 16.73 9.22 -9.15
CA MET A 1 16.36 8.30 -10.25
C MET A 1 15.16 7.50 -9.80
N ALA A 2 14.14 7.38 -10.65
CA ALA A 2 12.99 6.54 -10.33
C ALA A 2 13.36 5.06 -10.42
N VAL A 3 12.88 4.27 -9.49
CA VAL A 3 13.10 2.82 -9.41
C VAL A 3 11.77 2.13 -9.68
N THR A 4 11.81 1.02 -10.41
CA THR A 4 10.64 0.17 -10.66
C THR A 4 10.67 -1.08 -9.77
N THR A 5 9.49 -1.54 -9.36
CA THR A 5 9.37 -2.77 -8.58
C THR A 5 9.72 -4.00 -9.40
N PRO A 6 10.23 -5.07 -8.78
CA PRO A 6 10.44 -6.35 -9.47
C PRO A 6 9.12 -6.99 -9.88
N ILE A 7 9.23 -8.03 -10.71
CA ILE A 7 8.08 -8.85 -11.14
C ILE A 7 7.47 -9.54 -9.91
N ALA A 8 6.13 -9.60 -9.87
CA ALA A 8 5.41 -10.22 -8.78
C ALA A 8 5.67 -11.73 -8.69
N ASP A 9 5.98 -12.19 -7.50
CA ASP A 9 6.06 -13.61 -7.17
C ASP A 9 4.68 -14.08 -6.68
N ILE A 10 3.80 -14.37 -7.63
CA ILE A 10 2.41 -14.75 -7.33
C ILE A 10 2.36 -16.02 -6.48
N GLY A 11 1.57 -15.96 -5.40
CA GLY A 11 1.46 -17.03 -4.41
C GLY A 11 2.43 -16.89 -3.24
N TRP A 12 3.35 -15.92 -3.29
CA TRP A 12 4.24 -15.64 -2.17
C TRP A 12 3.43 -15.32 -0.91
N ARG A 13 3.79 -15.95 0.19
CA ARG A 13 3.13 -15.72 1.47
C ARG A 13 3.64 -14.42 2.10
N ALA A 14 2.73 -13.53 2.50
CA ALA A 14 3.09 -12.29 3.17
C ALA A 14 3.91 -12.56 4.44
N GLU A 15 5.05 -11.88 4.56
CA GLU A 15 5.85 -11.94 5.78
C GLU A 15 5.08 -11.26 6.92
N PRO A 16 4.98 -11.92 8.09
CA PRO A 16 4.31 -11.32 9.24
C PRO A 16 5.09 -10.11 9.75
N PHE A 17 4.37 -9.16 10.31
CA PHE A 17 4.97 -8.00 10.95
C PHE A 17 4.14 -7.56 12.14
N ARG A 18 4.77 -6.79 13.02
CA ARG A 18 4.11 -6.08 14.11
C ARG A 18 4.76 -4.71 14.25
N LEU A 19 4.01 -3.66 13.92
CA LEU A 19 4.49 -2.29 13.84
C LEU A 19 3.60 -1.33 14.62
N LYS A 20 4.18 -0.23 15.06
CA LYS A 20 3.44 0.84 15.73
C LYS A 20 2.67 1.66 14.71
N GLY A 21 1.37 1.82 14.94
CA GLY A 21 0.50 2.69 14.15
C GLY A 21 0.44 4.11 14.68
N VAL A 22 -0.08 5.01 13.83
CA VAL A 22 -0.29 6.43 14.21
C VAL A 22 -1.30 6.60 15.35
N ASP A 23 -2.08 5.59 15.67
CA ASP A 23 -2.95 5.53 16.84
C ASP A 23 -2.20 5.25 18.16
N GLY A 24 -0.88 5.05 18.10
CA GLY A 24 -0.04 4.74 19.23
C GLY A 24 -0.03 3.26 19.64
N ARG A 25 -0.78 2.40 18.95
CA ARG A 25 -0.88 0.97 19.24
C ARG A 25 0.00 0.15 18.31
N MET A 26 0.40 -1.03 18.79
CA MET A 26 1.06 -2.05 17.97
C MET A 26 0.02 -2.85 17.20
N HIS A 27 0.27 -3.07 15.93
CA HIS A 27 -0.60 -3.82 15.04
C HIS A 27 0.18 -4.89 14.29
N SER A 28 -0.40 -6.09 14.20
CA SER A 28 0.14 -7.18 13.39
C SER A 28 -0.59 -7.28 12.05
N LEU A 29 0.08 -7.85 11.05
CA LEU A 29 -0.54 -8.14 9.76
C LEU A 29 -1.82 -8.96 9.93
N ARG A 30 -1.79 -10.01 10.75
CA ARG A 30 -2.93 -10.91 10.96
C ARG A 30 -4.13 -10.19 11.56
N GLU A 31 -3.92 -9.29 12.51
CA GLU A 31 -5.00 -8.50 13.12
C GLU A 31 -5.68 -7.56 12.12
N LEU A 32 -4.88 -6.99 11.20
CA LEU A 32 -5.35 -5.99 10.24
C LEU A 32 -5.83 -6.60 8.92
N ALA A 33 -5.56 -7.87 8.66
CA ALA A 33 -5.93 -8.53 7.42
C ALA A 33 -7.43 -8.51 7.17
N GLY A 34 -7.82 -8.30 5.92
CA GLY A 34 -9.22 -8.30 5.51
C GLY A 34 -9.75 -9.71 5.25
N PRO A 35 -11.06 -9.93 5.41
CA PRO A 35 -11.66 -11.26 5.24
C PRO A 35 -11.63 -11.76 3.79
N ARG A 36 -11.55 -10.86 2.81
CA ARG A 36 -11.52 -11.21 1.38
C ARG A 36 -10.25 -10.79 0.66
N GLY A 37 -9.39 -10.05 1.30
CA GLY A 37 -8.12 -9.60 0.75
C GLY A 37 -7.49 -8.52 1.60
N THR A 38 -6.20 -8.30 1.39
CA THR A 38 -5.44 -7.28 2.10
C THR A 38 -4.55 -6.55 1.11
N LEU A 39 -4.65 -5.24 1.11
CA LEU A 39 -3.75 -4.38 0.36
C LEU A 39 -2.69 -3.84 1.33
N VAL A 40 -1.44 -4.23 1.13
CA VAL A 40 -0.30 -3.63 1.84
C VAL A 40 0.39 -2.67 0.89
N MET A 41 0.65 -1.46 1.35
CA MET A 41 1.36 -0.46 0.54
C MET A 41 2.45 0.22 1.35
N PHE A 42 3.60 0.40 0.71
CA PHE A 42 4.68 1.21 1.24
C PHE A 42 4.55 2.63 0.68
N ILE A 43 4.33 3.57 1.58
CA ILE A 43 4.19 5.01 1.25
C ILE A 43 5.02 5.83 2.23
N CYS A 44 5.21 7.10 1.92
CA CYS A 44 5.85 8.04 2.82
C CYS A 44 5.16 9.41 2.71
N ASN A 45 5.51 10.35 3.58
CA ASN A 45 4.85 11.64 3.63
C ASN A 45 5.40 12.64 2.61
N HIS A 46 6.70 12.54 2.29
CA HIS A 46 7.37 13.57 1.48
C HIS A 46 7.47 13.22 -0.01
N CYS A 47 7.34 11.94 -0.39
CA CYS A 47 7.56 11.48 -1.76
C CYS A 47 6.58 12.14 -2.75
N PRO A 48 7.09 12.82 -3.81
CA PRO A 48 6.22 13.43 -4.82
C PRO A 48 5.33 12.43 -5.55
N TYR A 49 5.81 11.20 -5.75
CA TYR A 49 5.02 10.13 -6.37
C TYR A 49 3.83 9.73 -5.50
N VAL A 50 4.03 9.67 -4.17
CA VAL A 50 2.94 9.38 -3.23
C VAL A 50 1.96 10.54 -3.16
N LYS A 51 2.45 11.76 -2.99
CA LYS A 51 1.60 12.96 -2.90
C LYS A 51 0.69 13.11 -4.11
N ALA A 52 1.20 12.84 -5.31
CA ALA A 52 0.44 12.95 -6.54
C ALA A 52 -0.72 11.95 -6.63
N VAL A 53 -0.57 10.75 -6.05
CA VAL A 53 -1.58 9.68 -6.17
C VAL A 53 -2.40 9.48 -4.90
N LEU A 54 -2.05 10.14 -3.79
CA LEU A 54 -2.68 9.93 -2.49
C LEU A 54 -4.21 10.10 -2.51
N PRO A 55 -4.79 11.12 -3.17
CA PRO A 55 -6.26 11.23 -3.26
C PRO A 55 -6.90 9.99 -3.89
N ARG A 56 -6.27 9.42 -4.93
CA ARG A 56 -6.76 8.20 -5.58
C ARG A 56 -6.60 6.97 -4.70
N ILE A 57 -5.50 6.87 -3.95
CA ILE A 57 -5.30 5.81 -2.95
C ILE A 57 -6.41 5.85 -1.89
N LEU A 58 -6.70 7.02 -1.36
CA LEU A 58 -7.74 7.19 -0.34
C LEU A 58 -9.13 6.80 -0.86
N ARG A 59 -9.46 7.23 -2.08
CA ARG A 59 -10.70 6.82 -2.75
C ARG A 59 -10.80 5.31 -2.87
N ASP A 60 -9.76 4.68 -3.43
CA ASP A 60 -9.74 3.25 -3.67
C ASP A 60 -9.84 2.46 -2.37
N ALA A 61 -9.11 2.86 -1.34
CA ALA A 61 -9.15 2.20 -0.03
C ALA A 61 -10.55 2.28 0.60
N ARG A 62 -11.22 3.44 0.51
CA ARG A 62 -12.59 3.60 1.02
C ARG A 62 -13.58 2.69 0.29
N GLU A 63 -13.46 2.58 -1.00
CA GLU A 63 -14.37 1.75 -1.82
C GLU A 63 -14.07 0.26 -1.71
N LEU A 64 -12.83 -0.13 -1.40
CA LEU A 64 -12.45 -1.52 -1.16
C LEU A 64 -12.93 -2.06 0.19
N LEU A 65 -13.06 -1.20 1.18
CA LEU A 65 -13.43 -1.62 2.54
C LEU A 65 -14.77 -2.39 2.60
N PRO A 66 -15.88 -1.93 1.98
CA PRO A 66 -17.12 -2.69 1.96
C PRO A 66 -17.05 -3.98 1.16
N LEU A 67 -16.03 -4.17 0.32
CA LEU A 67 -15.79 -5.42 -0.41
C LEU A 67 -15.03 -6.47 0.43
N GLY A 68 -14.70 -6.16 1.68
CA GLY A 68 -13.94 -7.05 2.55
C GLY A 68 -12.44 -7.00 2.34
N VAL A 69 -11.92 -5.95 1.70
CA VAL A 69 -10.49 -5.70 1.51
C VAL A 69 -10.04 -4.61 2.48
N HIS A 70 -9.12 -4.97 3.36
CA HIS A 70 -8.50 -4.01 4.27
C HIS A 70 -7.18 -3.49 3.68
N THR A 71 -6.90 -2.23 3.92
CA THR A 71 -5.66 -1.58 3.47
C THR A 71 -4.77 -1.30 4.67
N ILE A 72 -3.47 -1.56 4.50
CA ILE A 72 -2.44 -1.28 5.49
C ILE A 72 -1.36 -0.45 4.80
N ALA A 73 -1.06 0.74 5.32
CA ALA A 73 0.02 1.57 4.83
C ALA A 73 1.22 1.49 5.78
N ILE A 74 2.42 1.37 5.22
CA ILE A 74 3.66 1.27 5.98
C ILE A 74 4.63 2.35 5.46
N ASN A 75 5.18 3.14 6.40
CA ASN A 75 6.26 4.07 6.12
C ASN A 75 7.56 3.49 6.68
N ALA A 76 8.51 3.21 5.80
CA ALA A 76 9.83 2.68 6.14
C ALA A 76 10.96 3.67 5.82
N ASN A 77 10.64 4.93 5.51
CA ASN A 77 11.65 5.93 5.21
C ASN A 77 12.46 6.32 6.46
N ASP A 78 13.72 6.63 6.23
CA ASP A 78 14.60 7.12 7.28
C ASP A 78 14.26 8.57 7.62
N ASP A 79 13.65 8.79 8.78
CA ASP A 79 13.25 10.11 9.25
C ASP A 79 14.42 10.97 9.74
N SER A 80 15.59 10.38 9.94
CA SER A 80 16.82 11.15 10.19
C SER A 80 17.30 11.87 8.93
N ALA A 81 17.12 11.26 7.77
CA ALA A 81 17.40 11.86 6.46
C ALA A 81 16.24 12.71 5.94
N TYR A 82 15.01 12.32 6.25
CA TYR A 82 13.78 12.97 5.79
C TYR A 82 12.84 13.22 6.98
N PRO A 83 13.02 14.34 7.72
CA PRO A 83 12.20 14.63 8.91
C PRO A 83 10.70 14.68 8.66
N GLU A 84 10.29 14.95 7.41
CA GLU A 84 8.88 14.94 6.99
C GLU A 84 8.25 13.55 7.07
N ASP A 85 9.06 12.50 7.13
CA ASP A 85 8.59 11.12 7.25
C ASP A 85 8.56 10.62 8.71
N GLY A 86 8.85 11.49 9.67
CA GLY A 86 8.79 11.15 11.08
C GLY A 86 7.38 10.81 11.56
N PHE A 87 7.31 10.11 12.67
CA PHE A 87 6.06 9.58 13.24
C PHE A 87 5.01 10.66 13.51
N ASP A 88 5.42 11.82 14.02
CA ASP A 88 4.47 12.92 14.29
C ASP A 88 3.86 13.49 13.01
N ARG A 89 4.63 13.52 11.92
CA ARG A 89 4.14 13.94 10.61
C ARG A 89 3.20 12.90 10.01
N MET A 90 3.47 11.61 10.22
CA MET A 90 2.54 10.53 9.83
C MET A 90 1.19 10.70 10.53
N LYS A 91 1.19 10.97 11.85
CA LYS A 91 -0.02 11.23 12.63
C LYS A 91 -0.80 12.43 12.09
N ALA A 92 -0.11 13.53 11.84
CA ALA A 92 -0.71 14.76 11.34
C ALA A 92 -1.37 14.53 9.96
N LEU A 93 -0.66 13.90 9.03
CA LEU A 93 -1.16 13.62 7.69
C LEU A 93 -2.38 12.69 7.72
N SER A 94 -2.30 11.63 8.50
CA SER A 94 -3.38 10.66 8.66
C SER A 94 -4.66 11.32 9.19
N LYS A 95 -4.52 12.21 10.16
CA LYS A 95 -5.63 12.97 10.74
C LYS A 95 -6.21 14.00 9.77
N GLU A 96 -5.35 14.76 9.11
CA GLU A 96 -5.75 15.80 8.16
C GLU A 96 -6.53 15.24 6.99
N LEU A 97 -6.07 14.12 6.42
CA LEU A 97 -6.66 13.51 5.24
C LEU A 97 -7.66 12.39 5.56
N LEU A 98 -7.94 12.15 6.83
CA LEU A 98 -8.89 11.12 7.28
C LEU A 98 -8.59 9.74 6.66
N PHE A 99 -7.39 9.25 6.87
CA PHE A 99 -6.97 7.95 6.33
C PHE A 99 -7.96 6.84 6.71
N PRO A 100 -8.52 6.10 5.74
CA PRO A 100 -9.44 4.99 6.01
C PRO A 100 -8.72 3.67 6.32
N PHE A 101 -7.43 3.73 6.64
CA PHE A 101 -6.58 2.58 6.90
C PHE A 101 -5.56 2.89 8.01
N HIS A 102 -4.99 1.85 8.60
CA HIS A 102 -3.89 1.97 9.54
C HIS A 102 -2.61 2.41 8.82
N TYR A 103 -1.92 3.37 9.42
CA TYR A 103 -0.63 3.86 8.95
C TYR A 103 0.44 3.49 9.97
N LEU A 104 1.35 2.60 9.59
CA LEU A 104 2.32 1.97 10.47
C LEU A 104 3.74 2.45 10.17
N HIS A 105 4.59 2.47 11.19
CA HIS A 105 5.96 2.94 11.08
C HIS A 105 6.96 1.78 11.21
N ASP A 106 7.69 1.51 10.13
CA ASP A 106 8.76 0.52 10.06
C ASP A 106 10.12 1.21 10.26
N THR A 107 10.44 1.53 11.51
CA THR A 107 11.62 2.34 11.89
C THR A 107 12.94 1.67 11.54
N THR A 108 12.99 0.34 11.57
CA THR A 108 14.21 -0.44 11.27
C THR A 108 14.33 -0.79 9.80
N GLN A 109 13.28 -0.57 9.01
CA GLN A 109 13.17 -0.98 7.61
C GLN A 109 13.18 -2.51 7.41
N ASP A 110 13.00 -3.29 8.47
CA ASP A 110 13.03 -4.75 8.39
C ASP A 110 11.86 -5.30 7.58
N VAL A 111 10.66 -4.71 7.74
CA VAL A 111 9.47 -5.12 6.98
C VAL A 111 9.63 -4.75 5.51
N ALA A 112 10.11 -3.54 5.20
CA ALA A 112 10.39 -3.14 3.82
C ALA A 112 11.37 -4.10 3.14
N ARG A 113 12.44 -4.50 3.84
CA ARG A 113 13.40 -5.48 3.33
C ARG A 113 12.79 -6.86 3.12
N ALA A 114 11.98 -7.33 4.07
CA ALA A 114 11.30 -8.63 3.96
C ALA A 114 10.32 -8.68 2.79
N TYR A 115 9.69 -7.56 2.47
CA TYR A 115 8.78 -7.43 1.32
C TYR A 115 9.49 -7.07 0.02
N GLU A 116 10.80 -6.85 0.06
CA GLU A 116 11.58 -6.38 -1.09
C GLU A 116 11.01 -5.08 -1.69
N ALA A 117 10.54 -4.19 -0.83
CA ALA A 117 10.03 -2.88 -1.23
C ALA A 117 11.22 -1.98 -1.62
N VAL A 118 11.21 -1.48 -2.86
CA VAL A 118 12.33 -0.71 -3.43
C VAL A 118 11.99 0.73 -3.73
N CYS A 119 10.71 1.09 -3.67
CA CYS A 119 10.25 2.45 -3.97
C CYS A 119 8.95 2.75 -3.20
N THR A 120 8.54 4.00 -3.21
CA THR A 120 7.21 4.44 -2.77
C THR A 120 6.55 5.24 -3.90
N PRO A 121 5.26 4.99 -4.19
CA PRO A 121 4.44 3.92 -3.60
C PRO A 121 4.77 2.54 -4.15
N ASP A 122 4.62 1.51 -3.35
CA ASP A 122 4.73 0.11 -3.77
C ASP A 122 3.51 -0.65 -3.22
N PHE A 123 2.79 -1.38 -4.06
CA PHE A 123 1.49 -1.98 -3.73
C PHE A 123 1.54 -3.49 -3.83
N TYR A 124 1.03 -4.16 -2.79
CA TYR A 124 0.95 -5.62 -2.67
C TYR A 124 -0.48 -6.04 -2.38
N GLY A 125 -1.11 -6.74 -3.30
CA GLY A 125 -2.45 -7.29 -3.12
C GLY A 125 -2.41 -8.76 -2.73
N PHE A 126 -2.93 -9.07 -1.55
CA PHE A 126 -3.00 -10.42 -1.01
C PHE A 126 -4.43 -10.94 -1.00
N ASP A 127 -4.59 -12.24 -1.20
CA ASP A 127 -5.86 -12.93 -1.03
C ASP A 127 -6.22 -13.14 0.46
N ALA A 128 -7.33 -13.82 0.72
CA ALA A 128 -7.79 -14.09 2.09
C ALA A 128 -6.81 -14.95 2.91
N ASP A 129 -5.94 -15.71 2.26
CA ASP A 129 -4.91 -16.55 2.88
C ASP A 129 -3.55 -15.84 2.96
N LEU A 130 -3.49 -14.55 2.68
CA LEU A 130 -2.27 -13.73 2.66
C LEU A 130 -1.23 -14.23 1.66
N ARG A 131 -1.68 -14.72 0.51
CA ARG A 131 -0.83 -15.03 -0.63
C ARG A 131 -0.91 -13.94 -1.67
N LEU A 132 0.25 -13.54 -2.20
CA LEU A 132 0.36 -12.46 -3.17
C LEU A 132 -0.36 -12.81 -4.46
N GLN A 133 -1.27 -11.94 -4.90
CA GLN A 133 -2.00 -12.05 -6.15
C GLN A 133 -1.82 -10.83 -7.06
N TYR A 134 -1.29 -9.74 -6.51
CA TYR A 134 -1.01 -8.52 -7.25
C TYR A 134 0.19 -7.78 -6.67
N ARG A 135 1.13 -7.40 -7.52
CA ARG A 135 2.16 -6.41 -7.21
C ARG A 135 2.32 -5.49 -8.42
N GLY A 136 1.91 -4.24 -8.28
CA GLY A 136 1.92 -3.34 -9.39
C GLY A 136 1.58 -1.91 -9.00
N ARG A 137 1.38 -1.09 -10.02
CA ARG A 137 1.07 0.33 -9.87
C ARG A 137 -0.39 0.56 -9.50
N LEU A 138 -0.69 1.79 -9.06
CA LEU A 138 -2.07 2.24 -8.81
C LEU A 138 -2.86 2.31 -10.12
N ASP A 139 -2.31 3.02 -11.10
CA ASP A 139 -2.87 3.22 -12.43
C ASP A 139 -1.80 3.71 -13.42
N ALA A 140 -2.18 3.81 -14.70
CA ALA A 140 -1.29 4.25 -15.77
C ALA A 140 -0.92 5.73 -15.69
N SER A 141 -1.67 6.54 -14.96
CA SER A 141 -1.45 7.99 -14.88
C SER A 141 -0.23 8.37 -14.03
N ARG A 142 0.21 7.46 -13.16
CA ARG A 142 1.37 7.68 -12.29
C ARG A 142 1.24 8.98 -11.51
N ARG A 143 2.14 9.96 -11.72
CA ARG A 143 2.10 11.28 -11.09
C ARG A 143 1.15 12.27 -11.76
N ASP A 144 0.71 11.98 -12.95
CA ASP A 144 -0.18 12.87 -13.68
C ASP A 144 -1.62 12.74 -13.20
N PRO A 145 -2.44 13.77 -13.37
CA PRO A 145 -3.88 13.68 -13.11
C PRO A 145 -4.49 12.55 -13.94
N ALA A 146 -5.28 11.69 -13.30
CA ALA A 146 -5.96 10.61 -13.99
C ALA A 146 -7.29 11.11 -14.52
N PRO A 147 -7.61 10.90 -15.84
CA PRO A 147 -8.96 11.09 -16.34
C PRO A 147 -9.98 10.26 -15.54
N GLU A 148 -11.22 10.75 -15.44
CA GLU A 148 -12.27 10.07 -14.65
C GLU A 148 -12.58 8.65 -15.13
N ASP A 149 -12.46 8.41 -16.43
CA ASP A 149 -12.71 7.13 -17.08
C ASP A 149 -11.47 6.22 -17.18
N SER A 150 -10.34 6.62 -16.58
CA SER A 150 -9.12 5.82 -16.59
C SER A 150 -9.31 4.49 -15.86
N PRO A 151 -8.72 3.38 -16.39
CA PRO A 151 -8.71 2.12 -15.68
C PRO A 151 -8.07 2.26 -14.30
N ARG A 152 -8.75 1.74 -13.29
CA ARG A 152 -8.31 1.73 -11.89
C ARG A 152 -7.62 0.40 -11.60
N GLU A 153 -6.39 0.24 -12.10
CA GLU A 153 -5.71 -1.07 -12.15
C GLU A 153 -5.60 -1.74 -10.78
N LEU A 154 -5.16 -1.02 -9.75
CA LEU A 154 -5.06 -1.57 -8.39
C LEU A 154 -6.44 -1.90 -7.82
N PHE A 155 -7.40 -0.99 -7.95
CA PHE A 155 -8.76 -1.21 -7.45
C PHE A 155 -9.41 -2.43 -8.11
N ASP A 156 -9.32 -2.52 -9.42
CA ASP A 156 -9.90 -3.64 -10.18
C ASP A 156 -9.21 -4.96 -9.83
N ALA A 157 -7.88 -4.94 -9.63
CA ALA A 157 -7.13 -6.11 -9.19
C ALA A 157 -7.60 -6.59 -7.80
N MET A 158 -7.74 -5.67 -6.85
CA MET A 158 -8.19 -6.03 -5.49
C MET A 158 -9.64 -6.51 -5.48
N ARG A 159 -10.47 -5.96 -6.35
CA ARG A 159 -11.86 -6.42 -6.52
C ARG A 159 -11.91 -7.86 -7.06
N LEU A 160 -11.09 -8.19 -8.04
CA LEU A 160 -10.94 -9.56 -8.55
C LEU A 160 -10.47 -10.51 -7.44
N ILE A 161 -9.47 -10.12 -6.67
CA ILE A 161 -8.95 -10.91 -5.55
C ILE A 161 -10.06 -11.16 -4.52
N ALA A 162 -10.81 -10.13 -4.14
CA ALA A 162 -11.90 -10.27 -3.18
C ALA A 162 -13.00 -11.20 -3.67
N HIS A 163 -13.25 -11.24 -4.96
CA HIS A 163 -14.35 -11.98 -5.57
C HIS A 163 -13.96 -13.42 -5.92
N TYR A 164 -12.75 -13.61 -6.48
CA TYR A 164 -12.31 -14.87 -7.07
C TYR A 164 -11.05 -15.46 -6.41
N GLY A 165 -10.33 -14.71 -5.58
CA GLY A 165 -9.11 -15.15 -4.94
C GLY A 165 -7.85 -15.05 -5.81
N TYR A 166 -7.91 -14.39 -6.97
CA TYR A 166 -6.77 -14.16 -7.84
C TYR A 166 -6.85 -12.78 -8.51
N GLY A 167 -5.70 -12.25 -8.91
CA GLY A 167 -5.58 -10.97 -9.60
C GLY A 167 -5.56 -11.09 -11.12
N PRO A 168 -5.36 -9.96 -11.83
CA PRO A 168 -5.28 -9.94 -13.30
C PRO A 168 -4.01 -10.65 -13.79
N GLY A 169 -4.07 -11.18 -15.02
CA GLY A 169 -2.92 -11.81 -15.66
C GLY A 169 -1.80 -10.84 -16.03
N GLU A 170 -2.16 -9.61 -16.39
CA GLU A 170 -1.21 -8.53 -16.66
C GLU A 170 -1.11 -7.59 -15.46
N GLN A 171 0.13 -7.33 -15.01
CA GLN A 171 0.42 -6.44 -13.91
C GLN A 171 1.61 -5.54 -14.27
N TRP A 172 1.44 -4.24 -14.07
CA TRP A 172 2.45 -3.26 -14.42
C TRP A 172 3.17 -2.79 -13.17
N PRO A 173 4.51 -2.73 -13.19
CA PRO A 173 5.29 -2.39 -12.01
C PRO A 173 5.00 -0.98 -11.51
N SER A 174 5.07 -0.81 -10.19
CA SER A 174 5.07 0.50 -9.56
C SER A 174 6.39 1.22 -9.80
N MET A 175 6.40 2.54 -9.60
CA MET A 175 7.55 3.41 -9.79
C MET A 175 7.55 4.50 -8.72
N GLY A 176 8.70 4.75 -8.17
CA GLY A 176 8.90 5.82 -7.20
C GLY A 176 10.34 6.31 -7.10
#